data_a3ee8f31e29e8b83f112bc4332ebef5d
#
_entry.id   a3ee8f31e29e8b83f112bc4332ebef5d
#
_cell.length_a   1.000
_cell.length_b   1.000
_cell.length_c   1.000
_cell.angle_alpha   90.00
_cell.angle_beta   90.00
_cell.angle_gamma   90.00
#
_symmetry.space_group_name_H-M   'P 1'
#
loop_
_entity.id
_entity.type
_entity.pdbx_description
1 polymer ?
#
loop_
_entity_poly.entity_id
_entity_poly.type
_entity_poly.pdbx_seq_one_letter_code
_entity_poly.pdbx_strand_id
1 'polypeptide(L)'
;AEVSVEDPKKADLVWIISPWLWKKESRKILKSKTVICSIFHLEDKDFSGKYLKEFRRREKYVDFYHVISLKTKKDLENITDKKIVYIPFWVNGNIWFDIEDKETLRDKYSIPKKSFVVGSFQRDTEGNDLISPKLIKGPDRFIKIVDQMNSEIDNLTVLLTGKRRQYVIAELEKLKINYVYLEMVDFKTLNELYNSLDLYIVTSRIEGGPQAIVECGITRTPIISTDVGIASEILHKNSIFNMNNYMNAKPDTDFAFKNSVKLD
;
A
#
# COMPACT_ATOMS: atom_id res chain seq x y z
N ALA A 1 5.92 -10.71 28.10
CA ALA A 1 4.74 -11.56 28.32
C ALA A 1 4.07 -11.76 26.96
N GLU A 2 3.71 -12.99 26.64
CA GLU A 2 2.96 -13.28 25.42
C GLU A 2 1.54 -12.75 25.58
N VAL A 3 1.12 -11.83 24.69
CA VAL A 3 -0.19 -11.17 24.77
C VAL A 3 -1.18 -11.74 23.76
N SER A 4 -0.77 -12.70 22.92
CA SER A 4 -1.63 -13.35 21.92
C SER A 4 -1.82 -14.82 22.24
N VAL A 5 -3.03 -15.34 21.98
CA VAL A 5 -3.40 -16.74 22.12
C VAL A 5 -4.14 -17.19 20.87
N GLU A 6 -3.94 -18.45 20.46
CA GLU A 6 -4.61 -19.03 19.29
C GLU A 6 -6.07 -19.38 19.55
N ASP A 7 -6.39 -19.87 20.78
CA ASP A 7 -7.76 -20.23 21.16
C ASP A 7 -8.54 -19.00 21.64
N PRO A 8 -9.55 -18.52 20.88
CA PRO A 8 -10.31 -17.34 21.24
C PRO A 8 -11.13 -17.51 22.55
N LYS A 9 -11.34 -18.75 23.02
CA LYS A 9 -11.98 -18.99 24.34
C LYS A 9 -11.10 -18.52 25.50
N LYS A 10 -9.78 -18.57 25.33
CA LYS A 10 -8.79 -18.16 26.32
C LYS A 10 -8.43 -16.68 26.26
N ALA A 11 -8.88 -15.97 25.20
CA ALA A 11 -8.61 -14.55 25.01
C ALA A 11 -9.61 -13.69 25.79
N ASP A 12 -9.19 -12.52 26.21
CA ASP A 12 -10.08 -11.47 26.74
C ASP A 12 -10.67 -10.63 25.62
N LEU A 13 -9.92 -10.51 24.51
CA LEU A 13 -10.26 -9.73 23.32
C LEU A 13 -10.09 -10.57 22.07
N VAL A 14 -11.04 -10.45 21.14
CA VAL A 14 -10.97 -11.04 19.80
C VAL A 14 -10.73 -9.94 18.77
N TRP A 15 -9.61 -10.01 18.08
CA TRP A 15 -9.29 -9.07 17.01
C TRP A 15 -9.51 -9.68 15.62
N ILE A 16 -10.57 -9.23 14.95
CA ILE A 16 -10.90 -9.63 13.59
C ILE A 16 -10.09 -8.77 12.62
N ILE A 17 -8.96 -9.28 12.17
CA ILE A 17 -8.01 -8.55 11.30
C ILE A 17 -8.60 -8.24 9.92
N SER A 18 -9.49 -9.10 9.41
CA SER A 18 -10.16 -8.90 8.11
C SER A 18 -11.67 -9.09 8.26
N PRO A 19 -12.49 -8.16 7.73
CA PRO A 19 -13.93 -8.13 8.00
C PRO A 19 -14.67 -9.43 7.70
N TRP A 20 -14.26 -10.19 6.69
CA TRP A 20 -14.89 -11.46 6.31
C TRP A 20 -14.61 -12.62 7.26
N LEU A 21 -13.62 -12.49 8.15
CA LEU A 21 -13.23 -13.55 9.09
C LEU A 21 -14.23 -13.72 10.25
N TRP A 22 -15.08 -12.73 10.52
CA TRP A 22 -16.03 -12.80 11.63
C TRP A 22 -16.93 -14.04 11.59
N LYS A 23 -17.20 -14.60 10.41
CA LYS A 23 -18.02 -15.80 10.23
C LYS A 23 -17.34 -17.09 10.63
N LYS A 24 -16.00 -17.08 10.73
CA LYS A 24 -15.22 -18.23 11.15
C LYS A 24 -15.30 -18.47 12.65
N GLU A 25 -15.65 -17.42 13.41
CA GLU A 25 -15.79 -17.51 14.85
C GLU A 25 -17.23 -17.85 15.31
N SER A 26 -17.30 -18.55 16.43
CA SER A 26 -18.57 -18.83 17.09
C SER A 26 -19.24 -17.54 17.55
N ARG A 27 -20.51 -17.36 17.21
CA ARG A 27 -21.31 -16.23 17.69
C ARG A 27 -21.40 -16.13 19.21
N LYS A 28 -21.31 -17.29 19.90
CA LYS A 28 -21.27 -17.36 21.38
C LYS A 28 -19.99 -16.72 21.90
N ILE A 29 -18.85 -17.00 21.27
CA ILE A 29 -17.55 -16.42 21.63
C ILE A 29 -17.59 -14.91 21.37
N LEU A 30 -17.98 -14.47 20.16
CA LEU A 30 -18.05 -13.05 19.81
C LEU A 30 -18.95 -12.24 20.76
N LYS A 31 -20.03 -12.84 21.29
CA LYS A 31 -20.91 -12.18 22.27
C LYS A 31 -20.34 -12.15 23.69
N SER A 32 -19.36 -12.99 24.01
CA SER A 32 -18.80 -13.12 25.36
C SER A 32 -17.47 -12.39 25.54
N LYS A 33 -16.91 -11.81 24.48
CA LYS A 33 -15.60 -11.16 24.46
C LYS A 33 -15.69 -9.74 23.94
N THR A 34 -14.70 -8.92 24.25
CA THR A 34 -14.53 -7.65 23.54
C THR A 34 -14.06 -7.93 22.12
N VAL A 35 -14.70 -7.35 21.12
CA VAL A 35 -14.40 -7.61 19.70
C VAL A 35 -13.96 -6.34 19.00
N ILE A 36 -12.76 -6.38 18.45
CA ILE A 36 -12.24 -5.35 17.52
C ILE A 36 -12.29 -5.89 16.10
N CYS A 37 -12.73 -5.08 15.14
CA CYS A 37 -12.69 -5.44 13.72
C CYS A 37 -11.95 -4.38 12.92
N SER A 38 -10.88 -4.79 12.19
CA SER A 38 -10.16 -3.90 11.30
C SER A 38 -10.91 -3.70 9.99
N ILE A 39 -11.00 -2.44 9.57
CA ILE A 39 -11.46 -2.02 8.24
C ILE A 39 -10.31 -1.26 7.60
N PHE A 40 -9.72 -1.81 6.55
CA PHE A 40 -8.57 -1.19 5.90
C PHE A 40 -8.99 -0.14 4.86
N HIS A 41 -10.07 -0.39 4.12
CA HIS A 41 -10.69 0.56 3.18
C HIS A 41 -12.15 0.20 2.98
N LEU A 42 -12.91 1.13 2.44
CA LEU A 42 -14.27 0.94 1.98
C LEU A 42 -14.36 1.32 0.49
N GLU A 43 -15.22 0.61 -0.23
CA GLU A 43 -15.54 0.89 -1.63
C GLU A 43 -17.01 1.34 -1.71
N ASP A 44 -17.41 2.01 -2.80
CA ASP A 44 -18.78 2.50 -2.98
C ASP A 44 -19.84 1.40 -2.77
N LYS A 45 -19.51 0.16 -3.15
CA LYS A 45 -20.37 -1.00 -2.93
C LYS A 45 -20.63 -1.31 -1.46
N ASP A 46 -19.75 -0.89 -0.53
CA ASP A 46 -19.87 -1.17 0.90
C ASP A 46 -20.95 -0.31 1.57
N PHE A 47 -21.32 0.80 0.94
CA PHE A 47 -22.35 1.72 1.44
C PHE A 47 -23.80 1.32 1.06
N SER A 48 -24.00 0.22 0.35
CA SER A 48 -25.33 -0.19 -0.13
C SER A 48 -25.52 -1.70 -0.27
N GLY A 49 -26.76 -2.10 -0.50
CA GLY A 49 -27.14 -3.45 -0.94
C GLY A 49 -26.69 -4.57 0.00
N LYS A 50 -26.15 -5.64 -0.55
CA LYS A 50 -25.73 -6.85 0.19
C LYS A 50 -24.52 -6.61 1.09
N TYR A 51 -23.63 -5.72 0.71
CA TYR A 51 -22.41 -5.44 1.48
C TYR A 51 -22.72 -4.66 2.77
N LEU A 52 -23.57 -3.63 2.69
CA LEU A 52 -24.04 -2.91 3.87
C LEU A 52 -24.86 -3.82 4.80
N LYS A 53 -25.71 -4.72 4.24
CA LYS A 53 -26.42 -5.72 5.04
C LYS A 53 -25.45 -6.65 5.78
N GLU A 54 -24.39 -7.06 5.13
CA GLU A 54 -23.35 -7.90 5.75
C GLU A 54 -22.57 -7.14 6.83
N PHE A 55 -22.26 -5.87 6.58
CA PHE A 55 -21.65 -4.99 7.57
C PHE A 55 -22.55 -4.90 8.83
N ARG A 56 -23.85 -4.63 8.67
CA ARG A 56 -24.81 -4.55 9.80
C ARG A 56 -24.97 -5.86 10.56
N ARG A 57 -24.80 -7.01 9.90
CA ARG A 57 -24.80 -8.31 10.58
C ARG A 57 -23.56 -8.50 11.46
N ARG A 58 -22.38 -8.12 10.96
CA ARG A 58 -21.12 -8.17 11.71
C ARG A 58 -21.11 -7.20 12.87
N GLU A 59 -21.60 -5.97 12.67
CA GLU A 59 -21.64 -4.89 13.64
C GLU A 59 -22.33 -5.28 14.96
N LYS A 60 -23.26 -6.23 14.94
CA LYS A 60 -23.91 -6.77 16.15
C LYS A 60 -22.94 -7.46 17.12
N TYR A 61 -21.76 -7.80 16.66
CA TYR A 61 -20.73 -8.53 17.42
C TYR A 61 -19.43 -7.73 17.59
N VAL A 62 -19.34 -6.54 17.03
CA VAL A 62 -18.15 -5.69 17.09
C VAL A 62 -18.38 -4.61 18.13
N ASP A 63 -17.41 -4.41 19.02
CA ASP A 63 -17.44 -3.34 20.01
C ASP A 63 -16.71 -2.10 19.48
N PHE A 64 -15.57 -2.31 18.79
CA PHE A 64 -14.73 -1.26 18.24
C PHE A 64 -14.31 -1.59 16.81
N TYR A 65 -14.26 -0.57 15.97
CA TYR A 65 -13.58 -0.69 14.68
C TYR A 65 -12.17 -0.14 14.77
N HIS A 66 -11.23 -0.79 14.10
CA HIS A 66 -9.88 -0.31 13.90
C HIS A 66 -9.68 0.07 12.44
N VAL A 67 -9.04 1.21 12.19
CA VAL A 67 -8.69 1.72 10.87
C VAL A 67 -7.25 2.18 10.85
N ILE A 68 -6.63 2.15 9.68
CA ILE A 68 -5.21 2.49 9.46
C ILE A 68 -5.02 3.83 8.75
N SER A 69 -6.10 4.52 8.39
CA SER A 69 -6.04 5.86 7.79
C SER A 69 -7.21 6.71 8.24
N LEU A 70 -7.01 8.02 8.30
CA LEU A 70 -8.06 8.98 8.61
C LEU A 70 -9.12 9.03 7.51
N LYS A 71 -8.74 8.74 6.26
CA LYS A 71 -9.67 8.60 5.14
C LYS A 71 -10.66 7.47 5.41
N THR A 72 -10.18 6.27 5.73
CA THR A 72 -11.05 5.13 6.06
C THR A 72 -11.88 5.39 7.32
N LYS A 73 -11.32 6.12 8.31
CA LYS A 73 -12.08 6.54 9.50
C LYS A 73 -13.30 7.37 9.10
N LYS A 74 -13.09 8.42 8.31
CA LYS A 74 -14.16 9.30 7.84
C LYS A 74 -15.24 8.56 7.04
N ASP A 75 -14.80 7.64 6.16
CA ASP A 75 -15.73 6.83 5.38
C ASP A 75 -16.57 5.90 6.27
N LEU A 76 -15.93 5.30 7.28
CA LEU A 76 -16.59 4.39 8.21
C LEU A 76 -17.58 5.11 9.14
N GLU A 77 -17.30 6.34 9.54
CA GLU A 77 -18.20 7.20 10.33
C GLU A 77 -19.58 7.42 9.66
N ASN A 78 -19.66 7.28 8.32
CA ASN A 78 -20.93 7.37 7.60
C ASN A 78 -21.84 6.15 7.75
N ILE A 79 -21.29 5.02 8.23
CA ILE A 79 -22.05 3.76 8.31
C ILE A 79 -22.04 3.10 9.68
N THR A 80 -21.45 3.72 10.71
CA THR A 80 -21.48 3.17 12.08
C THR A 80 -21.35 4.27 13.13
N ASP A 81 -22.06 4.08 14.26
CA ASP A 81 -21.91 4.89 15.47
C ASP A 81 -20.95 4.23 16.48
N LYS A 82 -20.37 3.08 16.15
CA LYS A 82 -19.38 2.39 16.99
C LYS A 82 -18.11 3.21 17.10
N LYS A 83 -17.43 3.10 18.24
CA LYS A 83 -16.12 3.74 18.42
C LYS A 83 -15.13 3.23 17.39
N ILE A 84 -14.45 4.16 16.71
CA ILE A 84 -13.41 3.88 15.72
C ILE A 84 -12.08 4.27 16.33
N VAL A 85 -11.15 3.30 16.37
CA VAL A 85 -9.77 3.47 16.83
C VAL A 85 -8.87 3.60 15.59
N TYR A 86 -8.17 4.70 15.49
CA TYR A 86 -7.19 4.94 14.44
C TYR A 86 -5.80 4.53 14.96
N ILE A 87 -5.21 3.53 14.32
CA ILE A 87 -3.83 3.10 14.53
C ILE A 87 -3.25 2.80 13.16
N PRO A 88 -2.40 3.67 12.62
CA PRO A 88 -1.77 3.46 11.31
C PRO A 88 -0.83 2.26 11.33
N PHE A 89 -0.44 1.78 10.16
CA PHE A 89 0.68 0.86 10.08
C PHE A 89 1.94 1.56 10.55
N TRP A 90 2.69 0.87 11.39
CA TRP A 90 4.01 1.30 11.83
C TRP A 90 5.10 0.86 10.84
N VAL A 91 6.25 1.47 10.90
CA VAL A 91 7.45 1.12 10.16
C VAL A 91 8.57 0.83 11.17
N ASN A 92 9.46 -0.09 10.85
CA ASN A 92 10.60 -0.41 11.72
C ASN A 92 11.87 0.20 11.15
N GLY A 93 12.40 1.24 11.80
CA GLY A 93 13.61 1.95 11.41
C GLY A 93 14.89 1.09 11.45
N ASN A 94 14.87 -0.08 12.09
CA ASN A 94 15.97 -1.05 11.99
C ASN A 94 15.96 -1.84 10.66
N ILE A 95 14.85 -1.83 9.95
CA ILE A 95 14.69 -2.51 8.64
C ILE A 95 14.72 -1.48 7.52
N TRP A 96 14.02 -0.39 7.68
CA TRP A 96 13.85 0.67 6.69
C TRP A 96 14.66 1.90 7.07
N PHE A 97 15.67 2.24 6.31
CA PHE A 97 16.55 3.37 6.56
C PHE A 97 17.20 3.86 5.27
N ASP A 98 17.65 5.10 5.28
CA ASP A 98 18.31 5.75 4.16
C ASP A 98 19.73 5.18 3.94
N ILE A 99 20.09 4.90 2.68
CA ILE A 99 21.41 4.43 2.25
C ILE A 99 21.92 5.38 1.18
N GLU A 100 22.99 6.12 1.50
CA GLU A 100 23.51 7.17 0.63
C GLU A 100 24.12 6.66 -0.68
N ASP A 101 24.72 5.45 -0.70
CA ASP A 101 25.45 4.90 -1.86
C ASP A 101 24.49 4.19 -2.84
N LYS A 102 23.71 4.97 -3.56
CA LYS A 102 22.78 4.51 -4.59
C LYS A 102 23.48 3.79 -5.75
N GLU A 103 24.68 4.22 -6.12
CA GLU A 103 25.40 3.62 -7.26
C GLU A 103 25.85 2.20 -6.99
N THR A 104 26.37 1.92 -5.81
CA THR A 104 26.74 0.56 -5.39
C THR A 104 25.51 -0.35 -5.32
N LEU A 105 24.36 0.17 -4.85
CA LEU A 105 23.11 -0.59 -4.85
C LEU A 105 22.66 -0.93 -6.28
N ARG A 106 22.75 0.01 -7.20
CA ARG A 106 22.41 -0.23 -8.61
C ARG A 106 23.31 -1.28 -9.26
N ASP A 107 24.60 -1.25 -9.00
CA ASP A 107 25.55 -2.27 -9.48
C ASP A 107 25.17 -3.66 -8.94
N LYS A 108 24.93 -3.75 -7.64
CA LYS A 108 24.57 -5.00 -6.97
C LYS A 108 23.35 -5.69 -7.60
N TYR A 109 22.36 -4.90 -8.04
CA TYR A 109 21.12 -5.43 -8.60
C TYR A 109 21.02 -5.33 -10.12
N SER A 110 22.14 -5.05 -10.81
CA SER A 110 22.19 -4.89 -12.27
C SER A 110 21.22 -3.83 -12.80
N ILE A 111 21.01 -2.77 -12.02
CA ILE A 111 20.20 -1.62 -12.41
C ILE A 111 21.12 -0.63 -13.15
N PRO A 112 20.76 -0.14 -14.35
CA PRO A 112 21.61 0.77 -15.10
C PRO A 112 21.89 2.08 -14.34
N LYS A 113 23.15 2.40 -14.04
CA LYS A 113 23.55 3.58 -13.23
C LYS A 113 23.05 4.92 -13.76
N LYS A 114 23.06 5.07 -15.10
CA LYS A 114 22.72 6.33 -15.77
C LYS A 114 21.23 6.45 -16.11
N SER A 115 20.40 5.48 -15.71
CA SER A 115 18.97 5.57 -15.95
C SER A 115 18.24 6.33 -14.83
N PHE A 116 17.14 6.95 -15.20
CA PHE A 116 16.12 7.36 -14.24
C PHE A 116 15.31 6.13 -13.85
N VAL A 117 15.37 5.74 -12.58
CA VAL A 117 14.80 4.47 -12.08
C VAL A 117 13.48 4.70 -11.38
N VAL A 118 12.41 4.16 -11.96
CA VAL A 118 11.05 4.24 -11.42
C VAL A 118 10.64 2.93 -10.79
N GLY A 119 10.20 2.96 -9.53
CA GLY A 119 9.79 1.77 -8.77
C GLY A 119 8.28 1.57 -8.66
N SER A 120 7.85 0.30 -8.70
CA SER A 120 6.52 -0.15 -8.33
C SER A 120 6.57 -1.58 -7.79
N PHE A 121 6.37 -1.78 -6.48
CA PHE A 121 6.59 -3.06 -5.79
C PHE A 121 5.29 -3.75 -5.37
N GLN A 122 4.20 -3.42 -5.99
CA GLN A 122 2.89 -4.00 -5.68
C GLN A 122 2.44 -5.01 -6.74
N ARG A 123 1.67 -6.01 -6.31
CA ARG A 123 1.03 -6.97 -7.20
C ARG A 123 0.09 -6.28 -8.19
N ASP A 124 0.16 -6.65 -9.48
CA ASP A 124 -0.61 -6.00 -10.55
C ASP A 124 -1.63 -6.90 -11.27
N THR A 125 -1.63 -8.23 -11.03
CA THR A 125 -2.62 -9.14 -11.61
C THR A 125 -3.58 -9.72 -10.58
N GLU A 126 -4.77 -10.07 -11.02
CA GLU A 126 -5.78 -10.79 -10.24
C GLU A 126 -6.19 -12.11 -10.94
N GLY A 127 -7.06 -12.88 -10.29
CA GLY A 127 -7.47 -14.18 -10.84
C GLY A 127 -6.35 -15.21 -10.88
N ASN A 128 -6.55 -16.28 -11.65
CA ASN A 128 -5.59 -17.37 -11.83
C ASN A 128 -4.90 -17.32 -13.20
N ASP A 129 -5.32 -16.44 -14.10
CA ASP A 129 -4.81 -16.30 -15.45
C ASP A 129 -3.46 -15.56 -15.52
N LEU A 130 -3.09 -14.83 -14.46
CA LEU A 130 -1.88 -13.99 -14.37
C LEU A 130 -1.78 -12.91 -15.47
N ILE A 131 -2.90 -12.60 -16.15
CA ILE A 131 -2.98 -11.63 -17.25
C ILE A 131 -3.87 -10.46 -16.85
N SER A 132 -5.04 -10.77 -16.25
CA SER A 132 -6.04 -9.76 -15.89
C SER A 132 -5.48 -8.74 -14.92
N PRO A 133 -5.51 -7.43 -15.25
CA PRO A 133 -4.97 -6.40 -14.37
C PRO A 133 -5.82 -6.26 -13.11
N LYS A 134 -5.15 -6.15 -11.97
CA LYS A 134 -5.80 -5.80 -10.71
C LYS A 134 -6.07 -4.30 -10.66
N LEU A 135 -7.12 -3.85 -11.32
CA LEU A 135 -7.41 -2.42 -11.54
C LEU A 135 -7.50 -1.59 -10.26
N ILE A 136 -7.90 -2.18 -9.13
CA ILE A 136 -7.91 -1.49 -7.84
C ILE A 136 -6.50 -1.01 -7.42
N LYS A 137 -5.44 -1.71 -7.87
CA LYS A 137 -4.03 -1.33 -7.65
C LYS A 137 -3.48 -0.39 -8.73
N GLY A 138 -4.22 -0.13 -9.80
CA GLY A 138 -3.91 0.82 -10.85
C GLY A 138 -2.71 0.49 -11.74
N PRO A 139 -2.46 -0.78 -12.13
CA PRO A 139 -1.33 -1.10 -13.00
C PRO A 139 -1.45 -0.45 -14.39
N ASP A 140 -2.66 -0.28 -14.88
CA ASP A 140 -2.97 0.45 -16.12
C ASP A 140 -2.60 1.94 -16.02
N ARG A 141 -2.83 2.56 -14.85
CA ARG A 141 -2.41 3.95 -14.58
C ARG A 141 -0.90 4.06 -14.49
N PHE A 142 -0.25 3.07 -13.87
CA PHE A 142 1.22 3.01 -13.78
C PHE A 142 1.83 2.96 -15.18
N ILE A 143 1.38 2.08 -16.05
CA ILE A 143 1.86 1.98 -17.43
C ILE A 143 1.66 3.30 -18.18
N LYS A 144 0.47 3.94 -18.08
CA LYS A 144 0.22 5.22 -18.73
C LYS A 144 1.21 6.32 -18.27
N ILE A 145 1.52 6.37 -16.98
CA ILE A 145 2.47 7.35 -16.41
C ILE A 145 3.88 7.07 -16.92
N VAL A 146 4.32 5.81 -16.85
CA VAL A 146 5.66 5.39 -17.26
C VAL A 146 5.87 5.58 -18.77
N ASP A 147 4.88 5.30 -19.60
CA ASP A 147 4.92 5.54 -21.05
C ASP A 147 5.13 7.02 -21.36
N GLN A 148 4.37 7.90 -20.71
CA GLN A 148 4.55 9.36 -20.84
C GLN A 148 5.95 9.79 -20.37
N MET A 149 6.39 9.30 -19.20
CA MET A 149 7.74 9.62 -18.69
C MET A 149 8.84 9.14 -19.64
N ASN A 150 8.69 7.97 -20.25
CA ASN A 150 9.66 7.43 -21.20
C ASN A 150 9.77 8.27 -22.49
N SER A 151 8.72 9.00 -22.85
CA SER A 151 8.77 9.95 -23.98
C SER A 151 9.49 11.25 -23.64
N GLU A 152 9.70 11.56 -22.36
CA GLU A 152 10.28 12.83 -21.88
C GLU A 152 11.65 12.63 -21.21
N ILE A 153 11.97 11.43 -20.75
CA ILE A 153 13.19 11.11 -19.99
C ILE A 153 14.02 10.10 -20.79
N ASP A 154 15.22 10.50 -21.18
CA ASP A 154 16.19 9.57 -21.74
C ASP A 154 16.62 8.51 -20.72
N ASN A 155 16.73 7.26 -21.17
CA ASN A 155 17.20 6.14 -20.35
C ASN A 155 16.35 5.87 -19.08
N LEU A 156 15.03 5.79 -19.22
CA LEU A 156 14.15 5.35 -18.13
C LEU A 156 14.26 3.83 -17.95
N THR A 157 14.29 3.39 -16.69
CA THR A 157 14.24 1.97 -16.30
C THR A 157 13.20 1.78 -15.20
N VAL A 158 12.35 0.76 -15.36
CA VAL A 158 11.36 0.40 -14.34
C VAL A 158 11.92 -0.71 -13.46
N LEU A 159 11.95 -0.50 -12.15
CA LEU A 159 12.30 -1.52 -11.16
C LEU A 159 11.04 -2.13 -10.56
N LEU A 160 10.93 -3.44 -10.67
CA LEU A 160 9.80 -4.21 -10.19
C LEU A 160 10.24 -5.26 -9.19
N THR A 161 9.46 -5.47 -8.13
CA THR A 161 9.59 -6.65 -7.25
C THR A 161 8.22 -7.14 -6.81
N GLY A 162 8.18 -8.31 -6.15
CA GLY A 162 6.97 -8.97 -5.71
C GLY A 162 6.36 -9.91 -6.75
N LYS A 163 5.48 -10.79 -6.29
CA LYS A 163 4.79 -11.75 -7.17
C LYS A 163 3.71 -11.09 -8.01
N ARG A 164 3.41 -11.74 -9.16
CA ARG A 164 2.26 -11.39 -9.99
C ARG A 164 2.42 -10.02 -10.64
N ARG A 165 3.55 -9.84 -11.34
CA ARG A 165 3.91 -8.63 -12.10
C ARG A 165 3.71 -8.79 -13.62
N GLN A 166 3.03 -9.84 -14.04
CA GLN A 166 2.93 -10.24 -15.44
C GLN A 166 2.25 -9.18 -16.32
N TYR A 167 1.21 -8.48 -15.79
CA TYR A 167 0.55 -7.44 -16.56
C TYR A 167 1.50 -6.27 -16.87
N VAL A 168 2.16 -5.73 -15.84
CA VAL A 168 3.09 -4.59 -16.03
C VAL A 168 4.25 -5.00 -16.92
N ILE A 169 4.84 -6.18 -16.71
CA ILE A 169 5.95 -6.69 -17.54
C ILE A 169 5.54 -6.77 -19.01
N ALA A 170 4.38 -7.39 -19.31
CA ALA A 170 3.90 -7.51 -20.68
C ALA A 170 3.67 -6.15 -21.36
N GLU A 171 3.14 -5.16 -20.64
CA GLU A 171 2.95 -3.81 -21.18
C GLU A 171 4.28 -3.08 -21.39
N LEU A 172 5.26 -3.21 -20.48
CA LEU A 172 6.60 -2.64 -20.65
C LEU A 172 7.31 -3.23 -21.87
N GLU A 173 7.20 -4.54 -22.10
CA GLU A 173 7.75 -5.23 -23.29
C GLU A 173 7.13 -4.69 -24.59
N LYS A 174 5.81 -4.51 -24.64
CA LYS A 174 5.11 -3.93 -25.79
C LYS A 174 5.60 -2.50 -26.10
N LEU A 175 5.79 -1.70 -25.05
CA LEU A 175 6.28 -0.32 -25.14
C LEU A 175 7.80 -0.20 -25.32
N LYS A 176 8.53 -1.31 -25.25
CA LYS A 176 10.00 -1.38 -25.30
C LYS A 176 10.68 -0.52 -24.22
N ILE A 177 10.08 -0.47 -23.04
CA ILE A 177 10.64 0.23 -21.88
C ILE A 177 11.49 -0.76 -21.08
N ASN A 178 12.71 -0.34 -20.74
CA ASN A 178 13.65 -1.16 -19.97
C ASN A 178 13.10 -1.42 -18.56
N TYR A 179 13.27 -2.65 -18.09
CA TYR A 179 12.90 -2.99 -16.71
C TYR A 179 13.86 -4.00 -16.08
N VAL A 180 13.93 -3.96 -14.76
CA VAL A 180 14.58 -4.96 -13.91
C VAL A 180 13.52 -5.57 -13.01
N TYR A 181 13.45 -6.89 -12.94
CA TYR A 181 12.47 -7.59 -12.12
C TYR A 181 13.14 -8.58 -11.17
N LEU A 182 12.86 -8.41 -9.87
CA LEU A 182 13.30 -9.30 -8.79
C LEU A 182 12.03 -9.84 -8.09
N GLU A 183 11.63 -11.09 -8.37
CA GLU A 183 10.30 -11.59 -8.00
C GLU A 183 10.03 -11.52 -6.51
N MET A 184 10.90 -12.14 -5.72
CA MET A 184 10.77 -12.17 -4.26
C MET A 184 12.09 -11.81 -3.62
N VAL A 185 12.05 -10.84 -2.74
CA VAL A 185 13.22 -10.36 -2.01
C VAL A 185 12.91 -10.32 -0.51
N ASP A 186 13.94 -10.40 0.32
CA ASP A 186 13.82 -10.18 1.74
C ASP A 186 13.71 -8.68 2.08
N PHE A 187 13.42 -8.35 3.32
CA PHE A 187 13.26 -6.96 3.75
C PHE A 187 14.53 -6.13 3.60
N LYS A 188 15.71 -6.74 3.82
CA LYS A 188 16.98 -6.05 3.62
C LYS A 188 17.15 -5.65 2.16
N THR A 189 16.96 -6.59 1.25
CA THR A 189 17.02 -6.33 -0.19
C THR A 189 15.96 -5.32 -0.62
N LEU A 190 14.74 -5.41 -0.06
CA LEU A 190 13.67 -4.47 -0.39
C LEU A 190 14.01 -3.04 0.05
N ASN A 191 14.63 -2.86 1.23
CA ASN A 191 15.17 -1.57 1.67
C ASN A 191 16.22 -1.02 0.68
N GLU A 192 17.17 -1.86 0.27
CA GLU A 192 18.19 -1.49 -0.71
C GLU A 192 17.58 -1.11 -2.08
N LEU A 193 16.51 -1.80 -2.50
CA LEU A 193 15.80 -1.48 -3.76
C LEU A 193 15.07 -0.14 -3.67
N TYR A 194 14.43 0.20 -2.54
CA TYR A 194 13.87 1.54 -2.36
C TYR A 194 14.95 2.61 -2.50
N ASN A 195 16.09 2.43 -1.84
CA ASN A 195 17.21 3.37 -1.89
C ASN A 195 17.88 3.48 -3.27
N SER A 196 17.66 2.53 -4.19
CA SER A 196 18.17 2.57 -5.57
C SER A 196 17.31 3.40 -6.53
N LEU A 197 16.09 3.82 -6.12
CA LEU A 197 15.14 4.51 -6.97
C LEU A 197 15.40 6.02 -7.08
N ASP A 198 14.96 6.59 -8.20
CA ASP A 198 14.79 8.04 -8.36
C ASP A 198 13.34 8.47 -8.12
N LEU A 199 12.39 7.55 -8.32
CA LEU A 199 10.97 7.80 -8.05
C LEU A 199 10.22 6.49 -7.76
N TYR A 200 9.40 6.49 -6.72
CA TYR A 200 8.40 5.45 -6.51
C TYR A 200 7.00 5.98 -6.84
N ILE A 201 6.16 5.18 -7.51
CA ILE A 201 4.82 5.62 -7.92
C ILE A 201 3.73 4.70 -7.38
N VAL A 202 2.82 5.25 -6.57
CA VAL A 202 1.59 4.58 -6.14
C VAL A 202 0.44 5.05 -7.02
N THR A 203 -0.19 4.12 -7.74
CA THR A 203 -1.25 4.41 -8.71
C THR A 203 -2.61 3.82 -8.36
N SER A 204 -2.74 3.27 -7.16
CA SER A 204 -3.94 2.57 -6.71
C SER A 204 -5.18 3.46 -6.79
N ARG A 205 -6.33 2.84 -7.08
CA ARG A 205 -7.64 3.49 -7.00
C ARG A 205 -8.18 3.51 -5.59
N ILE A 206 -7.96 2.41 -4.87
CA ILE A 206 -8.42 2.24 -3.48
C ILE A 206 -7.35 1.46 -2.71
N GLU A 207 -6.98 1.99 -1.56
CA GLU A 207 -6.05 1.40 -0.59
C GLU A 207 -6.39 1.89 0.82
N GLY A 208 -6.12 1.06 1.81
CA GLY A 208 -6.22 1.46 3.21
C GLY A 208 -5.01 2.24 3.70
N GLY A 209 -3.82 1.71 3.42
CA GLY A 209 -2.53 2.31 3.78
C GLY A 209 -1.42 1.57 3.04
N PRO A 210 -1.05 2.02 1.83
CA PRO A 210 0.08 1.43 1.12
C PRO A 210 1.35 1.59 1.97
N GLN A 211 1.90 0.49 2.45
CA GLN A 211 3.13 0.53 3.27
C GLN A 211 4.30 1.18 2.55
N ALA A 212 4.36 1.01 1.22
CA ALA A 212 5.35 1.68 0.39
C ALA A 212 5.42 3.20 0.61
N ILE A 213 4.33 3.86 1.03
CA ILE A 213 4.35 5.30 1.32
C ILE A 213 5.22 5.59 2.55
N VAL A 214 5.07 4.81 3.60
CA VAL A 214 5.83 4.98 4.84
C VAL A 214 7.27 4.49 4.67
N GLU A 215 7.43 3.36 3.97
CA GLU A 215 8.74 2.79 3.64
C GLU A 215 9.57 3.77 2.79
N CYS A 216 9.01 4.34 1.72
CA CYS A 216 9.67 5.40 0.94
C CYS A 216 9.96 6.65 1.78
N GLY A 217 9.06 7.03 2.69
CA GLY A 217 9.29 8.16 3.58
C GLY A 217 10.52 7.96 4.47
N ILE A 218 10.64 6.81 5.12
CA ILE A 218 11.80 6.49 6.00
C ILE A 218 13.10 6.34 5.20
N THR A 219 13.05 5.70 4.03
CA THR A 219 14.24 5.51 3.16
C THR A 219 14.58 6.75 2.35
N ARG A 220 13.88 7.87 2.54
CA ARG A 220 14.02 9.10 1.75
C ARG A 220 13.91 8.87 0.23
N THR A 221 13.22 7.82 -0.16
CA THR A 221 12.93 7.54 -1.58
C THR A 221 11.91 8.54 -2.09
N PRO A 222 12.19 9.30 -3.17
CA PRO A 222 11.19 10.20 -3.76
C PRO A 222 9.94 9.42 -4.17
N ILE A 223 8.76 9.90 -3.74
CA ILE A 223 7.49 9.21 -3.98
C ILE A 223 6.39 10.17 -4.41
N ILE A 224 5.59 9.73 -5.38
CA ILE A 224 4.29 10.34 -5.72
C ILE A 224 3.18 9.29 -5.61
N SER A 225 1.99 9.71 -5.23
CA SER A 225 0.88 8.80 -4.98
C SER A 225 -0.45 9.39 -5.43
N THR A 226 -1.36 8.54 -5.88
CA THR A 226 -2.78 8.89 -5.86
C THR A 226 -3.24 9.13 -4.42
N ASP A 227 -4.32 9.89 -4.22
CA ASP A 227 -4.89 10.15 -2.89
C ASP A 227 -5.60 8.91 -2.33
N VAL A 228 -4.83 7.96 -1.81
CA VAL A 228 -5.34 6.70 -1.26
C VAL A 228 -4.84 6.44 0.16
N GLY A 229 -5.73 5.94 0.99
CA GLY A 229 -5.41 5.53 2.36
C GLY A 229 -4.66 6.62 3.14
N ILE A 230 -3.44 6.30 3.57
CA ILE A 230 -2.57 7.16 4.38
C ILE A 230 -1.82 8.25 3.58
N ALA A 231 -1.99 8.32 2.25
CA ALA A 231 -1.18 9.19 1.39
C ALA A 231 -1.20 10.66 1.85
N SER A 232 -2.39 11.23 2.07
CA SER A 232 -2.54 12.63 2.49
C SER A 232 -2.09 12.92 3.94
N GLU A 233 -1.82 11.88 4.71
CA GLU A 233 -1.32 12.01 6.09
C GLU A 233 0.22 12.06 6.12
N ILE A 234 0.86 11.40 5.16
CA ILE A 234 2.33 11.26 5.10
C ILE A 234 2.94 12.17 4.05
N LEU A 235 2.30 12.32 2.88
CA LEU A 235 2.87 13.04 1.74
C LEU A 235 2.39 14.49 1.68
N HIS A 236 3.26 15.37 1.18
CA HIS A 236 2.86 16.74 0.85
C HIS A 236 1.87 16.73 -0.32
N LYS A 237 0.94 17.68 -0.33
CA LYS A 237 -0.08 17.80 -1.39
C LYS A 237 0.49 17.82 -2.82
N ASN A 238 1.69 18.34 -3.01
CA ASN A 238 2.36 18.35 -4.32
C ASN A 238 2.81 16.97 -4.78
N SER A 239 2.97 16.02 -3.85
CA SER A 239 3.32 14.62 -4.14
C SER A 239 2.09 13.75 -4.40
N ILE A 240 0.88 14.33 -4.26
CA ILE A 240 -0.38 13.63 -4.48
C ILE A 240 -0.97 14.07 -5.81
N PHE A 241 -1.38 13.09 -6.62
CA PHE A 241 -1.89 13.33 -7.96
C PHE A 241 -3.19 12.59 -8.26
N ASN A 242 -3.86 13.01 -9.31
CA ASN A 242 -4.87 12.26 -10.04
C ASN A 242 -4.45 12.10 -11.51
N MET A 243 -5.22 11.34 -12.29
CA MET A 243 -4.85 11.03 -13.68
C MET A 243 -4.93 12.22 -14.66
N ASN A 244 -5.30 13.41 -14.19
CA ASN A 244 -5.30 14.64 -15.02
C ASN A 244 -4.08 15.53 -14.74
N ASN A 245 -3.37 15.32 -13.60
CA ASN A 245 -2.27 16.18 -13.17
C ASN A 245 -1.01 15.44 -12.74
N TYR A 246 -0.89 14.14 -13.02
CA TYR A 246 0.22 13.30 -12.53
C TYR A 246 1.60 13.79 -12.96
N MET A 247 1.74 14.39 -14.14
CA MET A 247 3.00 14.98 -14.63
C MET A 247 3.44 16.22 -13.83
N ASN A 248 2.54 16.85 -13.10
CA ASN A 248 2.84 18.00 -12.24
C ASN A 248 3.19 17.60 -10.81
N ALA A 249 3.03 16.32 -10.47
CA ALA A 249 3.35 15.83 -9.12
C ALA A 249 4.86 15.92 -8.86
N LYS A 250 5.21 16.43 -7.68
CA LYS A 250 6.61 16.60 -7.26
C LYS A 250 6.81 15.96 -5.90
N PRO A 251 7.73 15.01 -5.76
CA PRO A 251 8.07 14.44 -4.46
C PRO A 251 8.55 15.52 -3.48
N ASP A 252 8.09 15.44 -2.25
CA ASP A 252 8.64 16.18 -1.12
C ASP A 252 9.15 15.17 -0.09
N THR A 253 10.40 14.79 -0.26
CA THR A 253 11.05 13.72 0.50
C THR A 253 11.20 14.08 1.98
N ASP A 254 11.52 15.33 2.29
CA ASP A 254 11.68 15.78 3.68
C ASP A 254 10.36 15.79 4.43
N PHE A 255 9.28 16.22 3.77
CA PHE A 255 7.94 16.18 4.36
C PHE A 255 7.50 14.73 4.62
N ALA A 256 7.70 13.83 3.65
CA ALA A 256 7.40 12.42 3.78
C ALA A 256 8.20 11.78 4.93
N PHE A 257 9.51 12.01 4.99
CA PHE A 257 10.38 11.52 6.06
C PHE A 257 9.91 11.98 7.44
N LYS A 258 9.70 13.29 7.62
CA LYS A 258 9.25 13.88 8.88
C LYS A 258 7.96 13.26 9.42
N ASN A 259 7.05 12.84 8.54
CA ASN A 259 5.80 12.22 8.95
C ASN A 259 5.94 10.70 9.14
N SER A 260 6.78 10.04 8.35
CA SER A 260 7.01 8.60 8.47
C SER A 260 7.75 8.20 9.75
N VAL A 261 8.73 9.00 10.21
CA VAL A 261 9.44 8.74 11.48
C VAL A 261 8.53 8.81 12.72
N LYS A 262 7.33 9.37 12.62
CA LYS A 262 6.35 9.34 13.72
C LYS A 262 5.66 7.99 13.86
N LEU A 263 5.86 7.12 12.88
CA LEU A 263 5.28 5.78 12.81
C LEU A 263 6.30 4.66 13.08
N ASP A 264 7.55 5.04 13.45
CA ASP A 264 8.61 4.11 13.85
C ASP A 264 8.46 3.65 15.32
#